data_7d5f2a38e5ea86ee1afa1bce47c10681
#
_entry.id   7d5f2a38e5ea86ee1afa1bce47c10681
#
_cell.length_a   1.000
_cell.length_b   1.000
_cell.length_c   1.000
_cell.angle_alpha   90.00
_cell.angle_beta   90.00
_cell.angle_gamma   90.00
#
_symmetry.space_group_name_H-M   'P 1'
#
loop_
_entity.id
_entity.type
_entity.pdbx_description
1 polymer ?
#
loop_
_entity_poly.entity_id
_entity_poly.type
_entity_poly.pdbx_seq_one_letter_code
_entity_poly.pdbx_strand_id
1 'polypeptide(L)'
;MGSRKRESALARKLTNQDVVKALHNDCPTSPRKMRLVADIIRGVEVDKALSILKYSKKGASEKLEKVLLSAMANWQTKNEGADIEEANLIVKEIFVDSARQLKRLRPAPQGRGYRIRKRSNHITLILGTKEN
;
A
#
# COMPACT_ATOMS: atom_id res chain seq x y z
N MET A 1 36.72 6.46 9.56
CA MET A 1 35.73 5.35 9.66
C MET A 1 34.24 5.74 9.43
N GLY A 2 33.86 6.98 9.16
CA GLY A 2 32.47 7.43 8.98
C GLY A 2 31.97 7.58 7.54
N SER A 3 32.84 7.67 6.55
CA SER A 3 32.52 8.04 5.18
C SER A 3 31.59 7.04 4.47
N ARG A 4 31.94 5.77 4.49
CA ARG A 4 31.18 4.70 3.81
C ARG A 4 29.71 4.59 4.24
N LYS A 5 29.42 4.77 5.54
CA LYS A 5 28.03 4.76 6.06
C LYS A 5 27.27 6.01 5.63
N ARG A 6 27.92 7.18 5.62
CA ARG A 6 27.33 8.46 5.17
C ARG A 6 27.04 8.42 3.67
N GLU A 7 27.95 7.96 2.85
CA GLU A 7 27.80 7.82 1.41
C GLU A 7 26.68 6.86 1.04
N SER A 8 26.63 5.69 1.68
CA SER A 8 25.55 4.73 1.52
C SER A 8 24.18 5.28 1.98
N ALA A 9 24.14 6.08 3.05
CA ALA A 9 22.92 6.72 3.51
C ALA A 9 22.46 7.83 2.56
N LEU A 10 23.37 8.63 2.01
CA LEU A 10 23.08 9.66 1.02
C LEU A 10 22.57 9.04 -0.28
N ALA A 11 23.23 8.00 -0.78
CA ALA A 11 22.79 7.28 -1.97
C ALA A 11 21.35 6.75 -1.83
N ARG A 12 21.01 6.11 -0.67
CA ARG A 12 19.65 5.66 -0.39
C ARG A 12 18.64 6.80 -0.33
N LYS A 13 19.02 7.96 0.23
CA LYS A 13 18.15 9.13 0.27
C LYS A 13 17.85 9.65 -1.12
N LEU A 14 18.86 9.76 -1.98
CA LEU A 14 18.69 10.18 -3.37
C LEU A 14 17.77 9.24 -4.13
N THR A 15 18.04 7.93 -4.08
CA THR A 15 17.19 6.92 -4.74
C THR A 15 15.74 6.96 -4.23
N ASN A 16 15.53 7.22 -2.93
CA ASN A 16 14.18 7.30 -2.37
C ASN A 16 13.45 8.63 -2.68
N GLN A 17 14.16 9.68 -3.06
CA GLN A 17 13.53 10.96 -3.44
C GLN A 17 12.74 10.85 -4.74
N ASP A 18 13.22 10.03 -5.67
CA ASP A 18 12.56 9.85 -6.99
C ASP A 18 11.36 8.90 -6.93
N VAL A 19 11.29 8.07 -5.88
CA VAL A 19 10.20 7.09 -5.74
C VAL A 19 8.91 7.77 -5.24
N VAL A 20 7.85 7.62 -6.02
CA VAL A 20 6.51 8.07 -5.61
C VAL A 20 5.81 6.94 -4.85
N LYS A 21 5.56 7.18 -3.57
CA LYS A 21 4.93 6.20 -2.69
C LYS A 21 3.81 6.79 -1.85
N ALA A 22 2.83 5.95 -1.53
CA ALA A 22 1.83 6.20 -0.50
C ALA A 22 1.87 5.10 0.56
N LEU A 23 1.67 5.51 1.80
CA LEU A 23 1.70 4.65 2.98
C LEU A 23 0.37 4.75 3.73
N HIS A 24 -0.17 3.62 4.16
CA HIS A 24 -1.29 3.57 5.07
C HIS A 24 -0.98 2.62 6.22
N ASN A 25 -0.67 3.19 7.37
CA ASN A 25 -0.30 2.43 8.55
C ASN A 25 -1.53 2.05 9.39
N ASP A 26 -1.41 0.93 10.11
CA ASP A 26 -2.42 0.43 11.06
C ASP A 26 -3.84 0.29 10.50
N CYS A 27 -3.94 -0.10 9.23
CA CYS A 27 -5.21 -0.39 8.60
C CYS A 27 -5.91 -1.56 9.32
N PRO A 28 -7.14 -1.38 9.87
CA PRO A 28 -7.80 -2.38 10.71
C PRO A 28 -8.45 -3.51 9.90
N THR A 29 -7.68 -4.13 9.02
CA THR A 29 -8.10 -5.29 8.22
C THR A 29 -7.05 -6.38 8.25
N SER A 30 -7.46 -7.62 8.01
CA SER A 30 -6.53 -8.74 7.97
C SER A 30 -5.58 -8.62 6.77
N PRO A 31 -4.25 -8.80 6.97
CA PRO A 31 -3.27 -8.77 5.87
C PRO A 31 -3.59 -9.74 4.74
N ARG A 32 -4.08 -10.95 5.06
CA ARG A 32 -4.45 -11.97 4.06
C ARG A 32 -5.56 -11.48 3.13
N LYS A 33 -6.59 -10.84 3.70
CA LYS A 33 -7.72 -10.30 2.91
C LYS A 33 -7.28 -9.10 2.06
N MET A 34 -6.37 -8.28 2.57
CA MET A 34 -5.82 -7.13 1.86
C MET A 34 -4.94 -7.57 0.69
N ARG A 35 -4.09 -8.59 0.88
CA ARG A 35 -3.21 -9.11 -0.17
C ARG A 35 -3.96 -9.64 -1.38
N LEU A 36 -5.11 -10.27 -1.19
CA LEU A 36 -5.95 -10.75 -2.29
C LEU A 36 -6.36 -9.63 -3.26
N VAL A 37 -6.63 -8.44 -2.74
CA VAL A 37 -6.99 -7.29 -3.57
C VAL A 37 -5.74 -6.60 -4.11
N ALA A 38 -4.67 -6.51 -3.31
CA ALA A 38 -3.39 -5.95 -3.73
C ALA A 38 -2.78 -6.71 -4.93
N ASP A 39 -2.91 -8.03 -4.94
CA ASP A 39 -2.39 -8.87 -6.04
C ASP A 39 -3.11 -8.62 -7.38
N ILE A 40 -4.40 -8.23 -7.33
CA ILE A 40 -5.18 -7.93 -8.54
C ILE A 40 -4.70 -6.64 -9.23
N ILE A 41 -4.26 -5.65 -8.44
CA ILE A 41 -3.88 -4.33 -8.98
C ILE A 41 -2.38 -4.18 -9.22
N ARG A 42 -1.56 -5.13 -8.78
CA ARG A 42 -0.11 -5.08 -9.00
C ARG A 42 0.22 -5.17 -10.50
N GLY A 43 1.02 -4.23 -11.00
CA GLY A 43 1.41 -4.16 -12.41
C GLY A 43 0.33 -3.62 -13.34
N VAL A 44 -0.83 -3.20 -12.83
CA VAL A 44 -1.93 -2.67 -13.61
C VAL A 44 -1.81 -1.14 -13.74
N GLU A 45 -2.27 -0.59 -14.86
CA GLU A 45 -2.38 0.85 -15.07
C GLU A 45 -3.30 1.49 -14.01
N VAL A 46 -2.97 2.69 -13.57
CA VAL A 46 -3.62 3.35 -12.44
C VAL A 46 -5.13 3.52 -12.67
N ASP A 47 -5.56 3.93 -13.87
CA ASP A 47 -6.98 4.14 -14.18
C ASP A 47 -7.79 2.83 -14.16
N LYS A 48 -7.19 1.77 -14.70
CA LYS A 48 -7.77 0.42 -14.63
C LYS A 48 -7.82 -0.09 -13.20
N ALA A 49 -6.76 0.15 -12.42
CA ALA A 49 -6.69 -0.24 -11.01
C ALA A 49 -7.77 0.48 -10.19
N LEU A 50 -8.00 1.78 -10.40
CA LEU A 50 -9.09 2.53 -9.78
C LEU A 50 -10.45 1.94 -10.11
N SER A 51 -10.68 1.64 -11.38
CA SER A 51 -11.94 1.02 -11.83
C SER A 51 -12.17 -0.34 -11.17
N ILE A 52 -11.15 -1.19 -11.12
CA ILE A 52 -11.21 -2.50 -10.46
C ILE A 52 -11.53 -2.35 -8.96
N LEU A 53 -10.87 -1.41 -8.27
CA LEU A 53 -11.08 -1.18 -6.85
C LEU A 53 -12.47 -0.65 -6.55
N LYS A 54 -12.97 0.29 -7.35
CA LYS A 54 -14.28 0.93 -7.19
C LYS A 54 -15.44 -0.06 -7.35
N TYR A 55 -15.36 -0.96 -8.31
CA TYR A 55 -16.42 -1.95 -8.58
C TYR A 55 -16.25 -3.27 -7.80
N SER A 56 -15.17 -3.42 -7.04
CA SER A 56 -14.95 -4.62 -6.23
C SER A 56 -15.83 -4.63 -4.98
N LYS A 57 -16.51 -5.76 -4.74
CA LYS A 57 -17.37 -5.97 -3.56
C LYS A 57 -16.58 -6.23 -2.26
N LYS A 58 -15.25 -6.24 -2.30
CA LYS A 58 -14.39 -6.55 -1.15
C LYS A 58 -14.13 -5.29 -0.31
N GLY A 59 -14.40 -5.30 0.99
CA GLY A 59 -14.16 -4.14 1.87
C GLY A 59 -12.70 -3.67 1.96
N ALA A 60 -11.74 -4.48 1.51
CA ALA A 60 -10.33 -4.08 1.39
C ALA A 60 -10.11 -3.10 0.23
N SER A 61 -10.95 -3.16 -0.82
CA SER A 61 -10.82 -2.32 -2.02
C SER A 61 -10.99 -0.85 -1.74
N GLU A 62 -11.97 -0.46 -0.92
CA GLU A 62 -12.21 0.95 -0.54
C GLU A 62 -10.98 1.59 0.12
N LYS A 63 -10.26 0.80 0.93
CA LYS A 63 -9.04 1.29 1.60
C LYS A 63 -7.88 1.43 0.63
N LEU A 64 -7.72 0.48 -0.28
CA LEU A 64 -6.68 0.52 -1.33
C LEU A 64 -6.96 1.63 -2.35
N GLU A 65 -8.22 1.90 -2.68
CA GLU A 65 -8.62 3.03 -3.54
C GLU A 65 -8.11 4.36 -2.96
N LYS A 66 -8.33 4.60 -1.65
CA LYS A 66 -7.85 5.81 -0.97
C LYS A 66 -6.32 5.92 -0.98
N VAL A 67 -5.62 4.80 -0.80
CA VAL A 67 -4.15 4.77 -0.87
C VAL A 67 -3.65 5.07 -2.28
N LEU A 68 -4.32 4.54 -3.31
CA LEU A 68 -3.99 4.80 -4.70
C LEU A 68 -4.22 6.27 -5.08
N LEU A 69 -5.35 6.87 -4.68
CA LEU A 69 -5.61 8.30 -4.87
C LEU A 69 -4.56 9.17 -4.18
N SER A 70 -4.14 8.81 -2.98
CA SER A 70 -3.06 9.49 -2.26
C SER A 70 -1.72 9.38 -3.01
N ALA A 71 -1.43 8.22 -3.60
CA ALA A 71 -0.21 8.04 -4.40
C ALA A 71 -0.22 8.90 -5.67
N MET A 72 -1.38 9.01 -6.34
CA MET A 72 -1.56 9.89 -7.50
C MET A 72 -1.33 11.36 -7.14
N ALA A 73 -1.91 11.83 -6.05
CA ALA A 73 -1.71 13.19 -5.55
C ALA A 73 -0.23 13.46 -5.21
N ASN A 74 0.45 12.49 -4.58
CA ASN A 74 1.88 12.59 -4.31
C ASN A 74 2.72 12.66 -5.59
N TRP A 75 2.31 11.95 -6.64
CA TRP A 75 2.95 12.00 -7.94
C TRP A 75 2.79 13.38 -8.60
N GLN A 76 1.58 13.94 -8.59
CA GLN A 76 1.29 15.27 -9.11
C GLN A 76 2.12 16.36 -8.40
N THR A 77 2.23 16.27 -7.07
CA THR A 77 3.04 17.23 -6.28
C THR A 77 4.52 17.14 -6.63
N LYS A 78 5.03 15.97 -7.01
CA LYS A 78 6.44 15.81 -7.42
C LYS A 78 6.69 16.22 -8.86
N ASN A 79 5.70 16.09 -9.72
CA ASN A 79 5.79 16.36 -11.15
C ASN A 79 4.83 17.51 -11.51
N GLU A 80 5.10 18.70 -10.99
CA GLU A 80 4.29 19.89 -11.24
C GLU A 80 4.16 20.15 -12.74
N GLY A 81 2.92 20.18 -13.24
CA GLY A 81 2.60 20.44 -14.64
C GLY A 81 2.56 19.20 -15.55
N ALA A 82 2.77 18.00 -15.04
CA ALA A 82 2.60 16.78 -15.82
C ALA A 82 1.20 16.17 -15.62
N ASP A 83 0.53 15.79 -16.70
CA ASP A 83 -0.75 15.12 -16.67
C ASP A 83 -0.60 13.63 -16.37
N ILE A 84 -1.46 13.12 -15.48
CA ILE A 84 -1.45 11.70 -15.06
C ILE A 84 -1.76 10.78 -16.24
N GLU A 85 -2.69 11.20 -17.11
CA GLU A 85 -3.13 10.41 -18.26
C GLU A 85 -2.00 10.22 -19.29
N GLU A 86 -1.20 11.27 -19.53
CA GLU A 86 -0.05 11.20 -20.45
C GLU A 86 1.13 10.39 -19.88
N ALA A 87 1.26 10.37 -18.56
CA ALA A 87 2.37 9.70 -17.88
C ALA A 87 2.30 8.17 -17.87
N ASN A 88 1.18 7.57 -18.29
CA ASN A 88 0.97 6.11 -18.31
C ASN A 88 1.41 5.43 -17.00
N LEU A 89 0.89 5.91 -15.87
CA LEU A 89 1.25 5.42 -14.55
C LEU A 89 0.77 3.99 -14.32
N ILE A 90 1.63 3.19 -13.71
CA ILE A 90 1.31 1.83 -13.27
C ILE A 90 1.56 1.66 -11.78
N VAL A 91 0.84 0.73 -11.18
CA VAL A 91 1.13 0.25 -9.83
C VAL A 91 2.36 -0.67 -9.90
N LYS A 92 3.55 -0.09 -9.71
CA LYS A 92 4.82 -0.83 -9.84
C LYS A 92 4.93 -1.90 -8.77
N GLU A 93 4.76 -1.51 -7.51
CA GLU A 93 4.89 -2.40 -6.38
C GLU A 93 3.82 -2.08 -5.33
N ILE A 94 3.32 -3.12 -4.68
CA ILE A 94 2.42 -3.00 -3.54
C ILE A 94 2.75 -4.06 -2.52
N PHE A 95 2.99 -3.63 -1.28
CA PHE A 95 3.31 -4.48 -0.14
C PHE A 95 2.25 -4.35 0.94
N VAL A 96 1.92 -5.47 1.56
CA VAL A 96 1.00 -5.53 2.70
C VAL A 96 1.68 -6.29 3.83
N ASP A 97 2.11 -5.55 4.83
CA ASP A 97 2.83 -6.07 5.99
C ASP A 97 1.90 -6.25 7.18
N SER A 98 2.24 -7.18 8.06
CA SER A 98 1.48 -7.41 9.27
C SER A 98 1.75 -6.32 10.31
N ALA A 99 0.69 -5.77 10.89
CA ALA A 99 0.75 -4.78 11.94
C ALA A 99 0.30 -5.35 13.29
N ARG A 100 0.09 -4.48 14.26
CA ARG A 100 -0.33 -4.80 15.61
C ARG A 100 -1.66 -5.56 15.61
N GLN A 101 -1.77 -6.52 16.54
CA GLN A 101 -2.98 -7.32 16.74
C GLN A 101 -3.65 -6.95 18.06
N LEU A 102 -4.95 -6.78 18.04
CA LEU A 102 -5.78 -6.71 19.25
C LEU A 102 -6.23 -8.12 19.63
N LYS A 103 -5.87 -8.54 20.83
CA LYS A 103 -6.28 -9.83 21.38
C LYS A 103 -7.59 -9.68 22.15
N ARG A 104 -8.55 -10.55 21.88
CA ARG A 104 -9.86 -10.59 22.56
C ARG A 104 -10.16 -12.05 22.92
N LEU A 105 -11.06 -12.26 23.86
CA LEU A 105 -11.56 -13.56 24.27
C LEU A 105 -13.04 -13.67 23.91
N ARG A 106 -13.42 -14.84 23.43
CA ARG A 106 -14.81 -15.22 23.22
C ARG A 106 -15.13 -16.37 24.16
N PRO A 107 -16.20 -16.27 24.99
CA PRO A 107 -16.63 -17.38 25.85
C PRO A 107 -16.92 -18.65 25.06
N ALA A 108 -16.52 -19.77 25.60
CA ALA A 108 -16.79 -21.10 25.08
C ALA A 108 -17.44 -21.98 26.14
N PRO A 109 -18.10 -23.10 25.78
CA PRO A 109 -18.66 -24.03 26.71
C PRO A 109 -17.63 -24.54 27.74
N GLN A 110 -18.10 -24.97 28.91
CA GLN A 110 -17.28 -25.54 29.99
C GLN A 110 -16.21 -24.55 30.59
N GLY A 111 -16.51 -23.24 30.65
CA GLY A 111 -15.63 -22.26 31.24
C GLY A 111 -14.34 -21.99 30.43
N ARG A 112 -14.28 -22.44 29.17
CA ARG A 112 -13.16 -22.17 28.27
C ARG A 112 -13.34 -20.85 27.54
N GLY A 113 -12.24 -20.31 27.00
CA GLY A 113 -12.24 -19.10 26.21
C GLY A 113 -11.48 -19.30 24.90
N TYR A 114 -12.07 -18.86 23.76
CA TYR A 114 -11.40 -18.81 22.48
C TYR A 114 -10.71 -17.48 22.29
N ARG A 115 -9.48 -17.52 21.81
CA ARG A 115 -8.72 -16.30 21.49
C ARG A 115 -9.12 -15.76 20.14
N ILE A 116 -9.52 -14.48 20.08
CA ILE A 116 -9.78 -13.75 18.84
C ILE A 116 -8.63 -12.77 18.62
N ARG A 117 -8.06 -12.78 17.41
CA ARG A 117 -7.03 -11.84 16.99
C ARG A 117 -7.60 -10.88 15.96
N LYS A 118 -7.81 -9.63 16.33
CA LYS A 118 -8.14 -8.54 15.41
C LYS A 118 -6.84 -8.05 14.79
N ARG A 119 -6.59 -8.42 13.54
CA ARG A 119 -5.34 -8.12 12.85
C ARG A 119 -5.41 -6.79 12.14
N SER A 120 -4.28 -6.08 12.10
CA SER A 120 -4.08 -4.89 11.30
C SER A 120 -2.94 -5.11 10.29
N ASN A 121 -2.83 -4.22 9.33
CA ASN A 121 -1.78 -4.26 8.32
C ASN A 121 -1.25 -2.86 8.01
N HIS A 122 -0.07 -2.83 7.41
CA HIS A 122 0.53 -1.65 6.80
C HIS A 122 0.56 -1.85 5.29
N ILE A 123 0.15 -0.83 4.56
CA ILE A 123 0.11 -0.85 3.10
C ILE A 123 1.16 0.13 2.60
N THR A 124 2.02 -0.33 1.70
CA THR A 124 2.96 0.50 0.95
C THR A 124 2.68 0.31 -0.53
N LEU A 125 2.37 1.40 -1.22
CA LEU A 125 2.11 1.42 -2.65
C LEU A 125 3.12 2.32 -3.34
N ILE A 126 3.74 1.83 -4.41
CA ILE A 126 4.73 2.54 -5.21
C ILE A 126 4.20 2.62 -6.64
N LEU A 127 4.14 3.86 -7.14
CA LEU A 127 3.85 4.13 -8.55
C LEU A 127 5.13 4.18 -9.37
N GLY A 128 5.01 3.78 -10.62
CA GLY A 128 6.05 3.91 -11.63
C GLY A 128 5.44 4.26 -12.99
N THR A 129 6.25 4.72 -13.91
CA THR A 129 5.87 4.88 -15.31
C THR A 129 6.08 3.58 -16.05
N LYS A 130 5.22 3.30 -17.03
CA LYS A 130 5.40 2.17 -17.93
C LYS A 130 6.55 2.50 -18.88
N GLU A 131 7.68 1.85 -18.68
CA GLU A 131 8.76 1.90 -19.68
C GLU A 131 8.26 1.17 -20.95
N ASN A 132 8.33 1.85 -22.09
CA ASN A 132 8.01 1.29 -23.41
C ASN A 132 9.08 0.33 -23.85
#